data_21822f488f7c7ee64b019b5e7a478e63
#
_entry.id   21822f488f7c7ee64b019b5e7a478e63
#
_cell.length_a   1.000
_cell.length_b   1.000
_cell.length_c   1.000
_cell.angle_alpha   90.00
_cell.angle_beta   90.00
_cell.angle_gamma   90.00
#
_symmetry.space_group_name_H-M   'P 1'
#
loop_
_entity.id
_entity.type
_entity.pdbx_description
1 polymer ?
#
loop_
_entity_poly.entity_id
_entity_poly.type
_entity_poly.pdbx_seq_one_letter_code
_entity_poly.pdbx_strand_id
1 'polypeptide(L)'
;MPAPPALRIGCCGFPLSLARYAQAFPVGEVQQTFYQPPLPRTLEKWRSQVPAQFEFTLKAWQVITHEATSPAYRRLREALSDKQRREAGAFRLNSTVTMAWERTLDCARKLRSGVILFQCPARFAPTAEHKNNLRSFFRELQRPRASSGFGEGLTFVWEPRGDWKPEEVQELCAELNLVQGGDPFAQT
;
A
#
# COMPACT_ATOMS: atom_id res chain seq x y z
N MET A 1 -0.20 14.34 -30.09
CA MET A 1 -0.77 13.23 -29.34
C MET A 1 0.19 12.93 -28.18
N PRO A 2 -0.23 12.87 -26.90
CA PRO A 2 0.65 12.41 -25.84
C PRO A 2 1.06 10.96 -26.15
N ALA A 3 2.32 10.62 -25.86
CA ALA A 3 2.79 9.25 -26.00
C ALA A 3 1.92 8.31 -25.13
N PRO A 4 1.60 7.09 -25.60
CA PRO A 4 0.84 6.15 -24.79
C PRO A 4 1.58 5.90 -23.47
N PRO A 5 0.86 5.70 -22.35
CA PRO A 5 1.47 5.45 -21.07
C PRO A 5 2.38 4.22 -21.19
N ALA A 6 3.64 4.37 -20.80
CA ALA A 6 4.61 3.29 -20.88
C ALA A 6 4.25 2.22 -19.85
N LEU A 7 3.94 1.00 -20.32
CA LEU A 7 3.75 -0.16 -19.45
C LEU A 7 5.08 -0.50 -18.75
N ARG A 8 5.06 -0.59 -17.43
CA ARG A 8 6.20 -1.04 -16.63
C ARG A 8 5.90 -2.40 -16.02
N ILE A 9 6.81 -3.34 -16.22
CA ILE A 9 6.69 -4.71 -15.73
C ILE A 9 7.72 -4.94 -14.64
N GLY A 10 7.32 -5.58 -13.55
CA GLY A 10 8.17 -5.95 -12.43
C GLY A 10 7.54 -7.09 -11.63
N CYS A 11 8.21 -7.51 -10.55
CA CYS A 11 7.73 -8.58 -9.67
C CYS A 11 7.24 -8.05 -8.33
N CYS A 12 6.33 -8.79 -7.73
CA CYS A 12 6.00 -8.68 -6.32
C CYS A 12 7.10 -9.37 -5.48
N GLY A 13 7.94 -8.57 -4.84
CA GLY A 13 9.17 -9.05 -4.19
C GLY A 13 10.35 -9.15 -5.16
N PHE A 14 11.50 -9.52 -4.61
CA PHE A 14 12.77 -9.53 -5.35
C PHE A 14 13.36 -10.95 -5.37
N PRO A 15 13.20 -11.69 -6.48
CA PRO A 15 13.75 -13.05 -6.61
C PRO A 15 15.27 -13.05 -6.81
N LEU A 16 15.86 -11.90 -7.09
CA LEU A 16 17.30 -11.67 -7.25
C LEU A 16 17.80 -10.63 -6.24
N SER A 17 19.12 -10.44 -6.14
CA SER A 17 19.64 -9.26 -5.46
C SER A 17 19.13 -7.98 -6.13
N LEU A 18 18.87 -6.92 -5.36
CA LEU A 18 18.30 -5.68 -5.89
C LEU A 18 19.10 -5.10 -7.06
N ALA A 19 20.44 -5.12 -6.97
CA ALA A 19 21.29 -4.62 -8.02
C ALA A 19 21.12 -5.40 -9.35
N ARG A 20 20.99 -6.73 -9.29
CA ARG A 20 20.73 -7.56 -10.48
C ARG A 20 19.29 -7.43 -10.96
N TYR A 21 18.33 -7.31 -10.03
CA TYR A 21 16.94 -7.12 -10.37
C TYR A 21 16.71 -5.81 -11.16
N ALA A 22 17.32 -4.72 -10.70
CA ALA A 22 17.19 -3.41 -11.35
C ALA A 22 17.85 -3.31 -12.74
N GLN A 23 18.69 -4.28 -13.11
CA GLN A 23 19.19 -4.39 -14.49
C GLN A 23 18.16 -4.99 -15.46
N ALA A 24 17.27 -5.83 -14.95
CA ALA A 24 16.27 -6.55 -15.75
C ALA A 24 14.88 -5.87 -15.73
N PHE A 25 14.54 -5.18 -14.64
CA PHE A 25 13.21 -4.60 -14.44
C PHE A 25 13.31 -3.15 -13.96
N PRO A 26 12.45 -2.25 -14.50
CA PRO A 26 12.45 -0.84 -14.11
C PRO A 26 11.69 -0.55 -12.81
N VAL A 27 10.88 -1.51 -12.34
CA VAL A 27 10.00 -1.36 -11.18
C VAL A 27 9.96 -2.65 -10.35
N GLY A 28 9.75 -2.53 -9.03
CA GLY A 28 9.55 -3.69 -8.16
C GLY A 28 8.75 -3.34 -6.91
N GLU A 29 7.84 -4.24 -6.52
CA GLU A 29 7.01 -4.06 -5.34
C GLU A 29 7.67 -4.63 -4.09
N VAL A 30 7.77 -3.81 -3.04
CA VAL A 30 8.29 -4.23 -1.73
C VAL A 30 7.18 -4.90 -0.93
N GLN A 31 7.20 -6.23 -0.89
CA GLN A 31 6.23 -7.05 -0.15
C GLN A 31 6.46 -7.03 1.37
N GLN A 32 7.69 -6.80 1.80
CA GLN A 32 8.04 -6.88 3.22
C GLN A 32 7.35 -5.82 4.06
N THR A 33 7.11 -4.63 3.50
CA THR A 33 6.42 -3.53 4.17
C THR A 33 5.02 -3.91 4.64
N PHE A 34 4.34 -4.81 3.92
CA PHE A 34 3.02 -5.33 4.29
C PHE A 34 3.05 -6.12 5.59
N TYR A 35 4.04 -6.98 5.78
CA TYR A 35 4.11 -7.85 6.97
C TYR A 35 4.71 -7.13 8.17
N GLN A 36 5.83 -6.48 7.96
CA GLN A 36 6.57 -5.73 8.97
C GLN A 36 7.39 -4.63 8.28
N PRO A 37 7.09 -3.35 8.50
CA PRO A 37 7.91 -2.25 7.98
C PRO A 37 9.39 -2.44 8.37
N PRO A 38 10.30 -2.45 7.40
CA PRO A 38 11.73 -2.56 7.67
C PRO A 38 12.28 -1.35 8.43
N LEU A 39 13.41 -1.53 9.07
CA LEU A 39 14.12 -0.43 9.72
C LEU A 39 14.58 0.60 8.68
N PRO A 40 14.63 1.91 9.01
CA PRO A 40 15.06 2.96 8.09
C PRO A 40 16.38 2.67 7.37
N ARG A 41 17.39 2.21 8.10
CA ARG A 41 18.69 1.82 7.54
C ARG A 41 18.62 0.74 6.44
N THR A 42 17.64 -0.17 6.56
CA THR A 42 17.43 -1.24 5.56
C THR A 42 16.84 -0.65 4.28
N LEU A 43 15.86 0.24 4.40
CA LEU A 43 15.23 0.92 3.27
C LEU A 43 16.23 1.81 2.52
N GLU A 44 17.03 2.57 3.25
CA GLU A 44 18.11 3.41 2.70
C GLU A 44 19.14 2.56 1.95
N LYS A 45 19.55 1.43 2.54
CA LYS A 45 20.43 0.46 1.88
C LYS A 45 19.80 -0.07 0.59
N TRP A 46 18.51 -0.41 0.59
CA TRP A 46 17.84 -0.86 -0.65
C TRP A 46 17.83 0.23 -1.70
N ARG A 47 17.48 1.46 -1.32
CA ARG A 47 17.46 2.59 -2.27
C ARG A 47 18.83 2.86 -2.88
N SER A 48 19.93 2.70 -2.11
CA SER A 48 21.30 2.92 -2.62
C SER A 48 21.81 1.82 -3.55
N GLN A 49 21.17 0.64 -3.57
CA GLN A 49 21.57 -0.50 -4.41
C GLN A 49 21.00 -0.46 -5.83
N VAL A 50 20.11 0.48 -6.13
CA VAL A 50 19.44 0.56 -7.43
C VAL A 50 19.57 1.97 -8.01
N PRO A 51 19.52 2.12 -9.36
CA PRO A 51 19.59 3.43 -10.02
C PRO A 51 18.50 4.39 -9.57
N ALA A 52 18.72 5.70 -9.74
CA ALA A 52 17.77 6.73 -9.33
C ALA A 52 16.40 6.58 -10.03
N GLN A 53 16.39 6.16 -11.28
CA GLN A 53 15.20 5.94 -12.11
C GLN A 53 14.45 4.65 -11.79
N PHE A 54 15.02 3.75 -10.99
CA PHE A 54 14.33 2.54 -10.55
C PHE A 54 13.16 2.91 -9.62
N GLU A 55 11.97 2.41 -9.95
CA GLU A 55 10.77 2.68 -9.18
C GLU A 55 10.52 1.58 -8.15
N PHE A 56 10.46 1.97 -6.88
CA PHE A 56 9.87 1.12 -5.85
C PHE A 56 8.38 1.43 -5.75
N THR A 57 7.56 0.39 -5.77
CA THR A 57 6.22 0.43 -5.22
C THR A 57 6.20 -0.34 -3.91
N LEU A 58 5.26 -0.07 -3.02
CA LEU A 58 5.19 -0.78 -1.75
C LEU A 58 3.75 -1.12 -1.35
N LYS A 59 3.61 -2.22 -0.64
CA LYS A 59 2.34 -2.56 0.03
C LYS A 59 2.26 -1.85 1.37
N ALA A 60 1.11 -1.21 1.61
CA ALA A 60 0.79 -0.63 2.90
C ALA A 60 0.83 -1.71 4.00
N TRP A 61 1.23 -1.32 5.21
CA TRP A 61 1.32 -2.24 6.33
C TRP A 61 -0.05 -2.86 6.64
N GLN A 62 -0.09 -4.20 6.79
CA GLN A 62 -1.32 -4.98 7.01
C GLN A 62 -2.22 -4.46 8.15
N VAL A 63 -1.64 -3.74 9.11
CA VAL A 63 -2.38 -3.13 10.23
C VAL A 63 -3.43 -2.12 9.74
N ILE A 64 -3.30 -1.58 8.54
CA ILE A 64 -4.28 -0.67 7.93
C ILE A 64 -5.47 -1.44 7.37
N THR A 65 -5.22 -2.53 6.65
CA THR A 65 -6.20 -3.22 5.82
C THR A 65 -6.76 -4.50 6.44
N HIS A 66 -5.93 -5.23 7.20
CA HIS A 66 -6.25 -6.54 7.75
C HIS A 66 -6.49 -6.47 9.26
N GLU A 67 -7.56 -7.07 9.73
CA GLU A 67 -7.79 -7.28 11.16
C GLU A 67 -6.79 -8.25 11.77
N ALA A 68 -6.51 -8.13 13.08
CA ALA A 68 -5.49 -8.92 13.77
C ALA A 68 -5.76 -10.43 13.82
N THR A 69 -6.96 -10.85 13.43
CA THR A 69 -7.34 -12.28 13.26
C THR A 69 -6.82 -12.85 11.93
N SER A 70 -6.34 -12.02 11.01
CA SER A 70 -5.82 -12.46 9.72
C SER A 70 -4.57 -13.34 9.88
N PRO A 71 -4.44 -14.44 9.11
CA PRO A 71 -3.22 -15.25 9.10
C PRO A 71 -1.94 -14.48 8.76
N ALA A 72 -2.05 -13.36 8.06
CA ALA A 72 -0.92 -12.50 7.72
C ALA A 72 -0.15 -12.00 8.95
N TYR A 73 -0.83 -11.86 10.09
CA TYR A 73 -0.21 -11.44 11.36
C TYR A 73 0.79 -12.45 11.93
N ARG A 74 0.79 -13.70 11.49
CA ARG A 74 1.82 -14.70 11.87
C ARG A 74 3.23 -14.25 11.45
N ARG A 75 3.34 -13.38 10.46
CA ARG A 75 4.60 -12.83 9.95
C ARG A 75 4.97 -11.47 10.55
N LEU A 76 4.12 -10.93 11.42
CA LEU A 76 4.41 -9.72 12.17
C LEU A 76 5.42 -10.05 13.28
N ARG A 77 6.54 -9.34 13.30
CA ARG A 77 7.62 -9.56 14.29
C ARG A 77 7.45 -8.70 15.53
N GLU A 78 6.83 -7.55 15.38
CA GLU A 78 6.55 -6.61 16.46
C GLU A 78 5.24 -7.00 17.15
N ALA A 79 5.27 -7.12 18.47
CA ALA A 79 4.07 -7.40 19.25
C ALA A 79 3.17 -6.17 19.27
N LEU A 80 1.91 -6.34 18.88
CA LEU A 80 0.87 -5.34 19.08
C LEU A 80 0.23 -5.54 20.45
N SER A 81 -0.05 -4.46 21.16
CA SER A 81 -0.87 -4.49 22.38
C SER A 81 -2.29 -4.97 22.07
N ASP A 82 -3.03 -5.42 23.09
CA ASP A 82 -4.43 -5.85 22.93
C ASP A 82 -5.31 -4.72 22.35
N LYS A 83 -5.06 -3.48 22.74
CA LYS A 83 -5.73 -2.32 22.15
C LYS A 83 -5.46 -2.22 20.65
N GLN A 84 -4.20 -2.26 20.24
CA GLN A 84 -3.80 -2.18 18.83
C GLN A 84 -4.38 -3.34 18.02
N ARG A 85 -4.42 -4.54 18.58
CA ARG A 85 -5.03 -5.70 17.92
C ARG A 85 -6.52 -5.51 17.65
N ARG A 86 -7.27 -4.90 18.59
CA ARG A 86 -8.70 -4.59 18.40
C ARG A 86 -8.94 -3.46 17.40
N GLU A 87 -8.04 -2.49 17.33
CA GLU A 87 -8.13 -1.32 16.47
C GLU A 87 -7.65 -1.55 15.03
N ALA A 88 -6.84 -2.59 14.81
CA ALA A 88 -6.23 -2.86 13.50
C ALA A 88 -7.24 -3.24 12.43
N GLY A 89 -6.92 -2.85 11.19
CA GLY A 89 -7.60 -3.29 9.98
C GLY A 89 -8.82 -2.49 9.57
N ALA A 90 -9.38 -2.91 8.43
CA ALA A 90 -10.61 -2.38 7.84
C ALA A 90 -10.60 -0.86 7.62
N PHE A 91 -9.44 -0.24 7.44
CA PHE A 91 -9.27 1.22 7.26
C PHE A 91 -9.89 2.06 8.38
N ARG A 92 -10.09 1.51 9.58
CA ARG A 92 -10.66 2.23 10.72
C ARG A 92 -9.76 3.39 11.11
N LEU A 93 -10.25 4.62 10.98
CA LEU A 93 -9.47 5.82 11.30
C LEU A 93 -9.35 5.98 12.83
N ASN A 94 -8.31 5.39 13.40
CA ASN A 94 -7.98 5.41 14.82
C ASN A 94 -6.46 5.54 15.03
N SER A 95 -6.02 5.63 16.27
CA SER A 95 -4.59 5.84 16.60
C SER A 95 -3.67 4.74 16.07
N THR A 96 -4.12 3.49 16.04
CA THR A 96 -3.33 2.35 15.57
C THR A 96 -3.17 2.36 14.05
N VAL A 97 -4.24 2.62 13.31
CA VAL A 97 -4.20 2.71 11.85
C VAL A 97 -3.45 3.97 11.40
N THR A 98 -3.58 5.09 12.13
CA THR A 98 -2.79 6.31 11.87
C THR A 98 -1.29 6.04 12.06
N MET A 99 -0.89 5.40 13.15
CA MET A 99 0.50 5.00 13.38
C MET A 99 1.00 4.06 12.26
N ALA A 100 0.18 3.12 11.83
CA ALA A 100 0.53 2.21 10.74
C ALA A 100 0.69 2.95 9.40
N TRP A 101 -0.13 3.96 9.15
CA TRP A 101 0.02 4.83 7.99
C TRP A 101 1.32 5.64 8.04
N GLU A 102 1.64 6.26 9.16
CA GLU A 102 2.89 7.02 9.31
C GLU A 102 4.13 6.18 9.06
N ARG A 103 4.15 4.93 9.56
CA ARG A 103 5.24 3.98 9.27
C ARG A 103 5.28 3.56 7.80
N THR A 104 4.13 3.39 7.15
CA THR A 104 4.05 3.12 5.71
C THR A 104 4.60 4.29 4.91
N LEU A 105 4.22 5.50 5.28
CA LEU A 105 4.67 6.73 4.64
C LEU A 105 6.19 6.95 4.82
N ASP A 106 6.75 6.63 5.98
CA ASP A 106 8.19 6.69 6.21
C ASP A 106 8.94 5.68 5.30
N CYS A 107 8.40 4.47 5.12
CA CYS A 107 8.96 3.53 4.14
C CYS A 107 8.93 4.10 2.71
N ALA A 108 7.83 4.73 2.31
CA ALA A 108 7.71 5.34 0.99
C ALA A 108 8.75 6.47 0.80
N ARG A 109 8.93 7.33 1.81
CA ARG A 109 9.93 8.40 1.79
C ARG A 109 11.36 7.85 1.60
N LYS A 110 11.74 6.87 2.40
CA LYS A 110 13.08 6.27 2.36
C LYS A 110 13.39 5.57 1.04
N LEU A 111 12.41 4.92 0.45
CA LEU A 111 12.50 4.25 -0.86
C LEU A 111 12.31 5.23 -2.04
N ARG A 112 11.83 6.45 -1.79
CA ARG A 112 11.37 7.39 -2.81
C ARG A 112 10.29 6.74 -3.69
N SER A 113 9.37 6.03 -3.06
CA SER A 113 8.26 5.37 -3.74
C SER A 113 7.11 6.36 -3.94
N GLY A 114 6.63 6.49 -5.18
CA GLY A 114 5.46 7.29 -5.52
C GLY A 114 4.15 6.49 -5.50
N VAL A 115 4.20 5.16 -5.31
CA VAL A 115 3.03 4.28 -5.41
C VAL A 115 2.90 3.42 -4.15
N ILE A 116 1.72 3.44 -3.53
CA ILE A 116 1.39 2.65 -2.34
C ILE A 116 0.14 1.81 -2.63
N LEU A 117 0.28 0.48 -2.53
CA LEU A 117 -0.79 -0.50 -2.73
C LEU A 117 -1.46 -0.84 -1.41
N PHE A 118 -2.77 -0.67 -1.34
CA PHE A 118 -3.64 -1.11 -0.25
C PHE A 118 -4.42 -2.35 -0.69
N GLN A 119 -3.84 -3.53 -0.48
CA GLN A 119 -4.52 -4.80 -0.76
C GLN A 119 -5.43 -5.18 0.40
N CYS A 120 -6.70 -5.49 0.12
CA CYS A 120 -7.69 -5.91 1.11
C CYS A 120 -7.71 -7.44 1.29
N PRO A 121 -8.11 -7.94 2.47
CA PRO A 121 -8.50 -9.34 2.63
C PRO A 121 -9.88 -9.58 2.00
N ALA A 122 -10.17 -10.83 1.60
CA ALA A 122 -11.47 -11.18 1.01
C ALA A 122 -12.67 -10.85 1.94
N ARG A 123 -12.46 -10.87 3.26
CA ARG A 123 -13.50 -10.50 4.24
C ARG A 123 -13.83 -9.00 4.30
N PHE A 124 -13.04 -8.16 3.66
CA PHE A 124 -13.35 -6.73 3.53
C PHE A 124 -14.46 -6.56 2.47
N ALA A 125 -15.69 -6.89 2.86
CA ALA A 125 -16.87 -6.90 2.00
C ALA A 125 -17.45 -5.49 1.78
N PRO A 126 -18.30 -5.25 0.76
CA PRO A 126 -18.87 -3.95 0.42
C PRO A 126 -20.00 -3.50 1.37
N THR A 127 -19.77 -3.56 2.68
CA THR A 127 -20.72 -3.07 3.69
C THR A 127 -20.69 -1.55 3.77
N ALA A 128 -21.77 -0.94 4.31
CA ALA A 128 -21.82 0.49 4.55
C ALA A 128 -20.68 0.95 5.49
N GLU A 129 -20.37 0.16 6.51
CA GLU A 129 -19.27 0.43 7.44
C GLU A 129 -17.91 0.46 6.70
N HIS A 130 -17.59 -0.57 5.92
CA HIS A 130 -16.32 -0.65 5.21
C HIS A 130 -16.17 0.47 4.16
N LYS A 131 -17.25 0.81 3.44
CA LYS A 131 -17.25 1.94 2.51
C LYS A 131 -17.00 3.28 3.24
N ASN A 132 -17.61 3.47 4.41
CA ASN A 132 -17.40 4.67 5.22
C ASN A 132 -15.98 4.74 5.80
N ASN A 133 -15.43 3.62 6.26
CA ASN A 133 -14.04 3.55 6.72
C ASN A 133 -13.06 3.91 5.61
N LEU A 134 -13.26 3.35 4.41
CA LEU A 134 -12.46 3.64 3.23
C LEU A 134 -12.48 5.15 2.91
N ARG A 135 -13.68 5.75 2.85
CA ARG A 135 -13.86 7.18 2.61
C ARG A 135 -13.16 8.04 3.65
N SER A 136 -13.36 7.73 4.92
CA SER A 136 -12.76 8.49 6.02
C SER A 136 -11.24 8.42 5.98
N PHE A 137 -10.70 7.24 5.76
CA PHE A 137 -9.27 7.02 5.70
C PHE A 137 -8.61 7.77 4.53
N PHE A 138 -9.07 7.57 3.29
CA PHE A 138 -8.42 8.20 2.14
C PHE A 138 -8.63 9.71 2.08
N ARG A 139 -9.77 10.22 2.51
CA ARG A 139 -9.97 11.67 2.64
C ARG A 139 -9.02 12.29 3.66
N GLU A 140 -8.73 11.59 4.77
CA GLU A 140 -7.74 12.05 5.75
C GLU A 140 -6.32 12.07 5.17
N LEU A 141 -5.95 11.05 4.39
CA LEU A 141 -4.64 10.97 3.76
C LEU A 141 -4.40 12.09 2.73
N GLN A 142 -5.46 12.51 2.06
CA GLN A 142 -5.43 13.51 0.99
C GLN A 142 -5.58 14.95 1.50
N ARG A 143 -5.79 15.15 2.80
CA ARG A 143 -5.84 16.50 3.37
C ARG A 143 -4.48 17.18 3.22
N PRO A 144 -4.47 18.45 2.76
CA PRO A 144 -3.24 19.24 2.73
C PRO A 144 -2.64 19.31 4.15
N ARG A 145 -1.39 18.88 4.31
CA ARG A 145 -0.66 18.98 5.57
C ARG A 145 0.34 20.12 5.46
N ALA A 146 0.26 21.09 6.36
CA ALA A 146 1.06 22.32 6.34
C ALA A 146 2.59 22.11 6.46
N SER A 147 3.08 20.91 6.68
CA SER A 147 4.49 20.67 7.04
C SER A 147 5.22 19.53 6.35
N SER A 148 4.63 18.88 5.36
CA SER A 148 5.36 17.81 4.66
C SER A 148 5.15 17.89 3.14
N GLY A 149 6.14 18.42 2.43
CA GLY A 149 6.18 18.37 0.95
C GLY A 149 6.32 16.94 0.38
N PHE A 150 6.11 15.91 1.18
CA PHE A 150 6.05 14.51 0.79
C PHE A 150 4.64 13.98 1.06
N GLY A 151 3.92 13.73 0.02
CA GLY A 151 2.51 13.31 -0.01
C GLY A 151 1.83 13.91 -1.23
N GLU A 152 2.30 15.06 -1.69
CA GLU A 152 1.95 15.60 -3.01
C GLU A 152 2.55 14.70 -4.08
N GLY A 153 1.69 14.05 -4.88
CA GLY A 153 2.12 13.16 -5.97
C GLY A 153 2.17 11.66 -5.62
N LEU A 154 1.74 11.25 -4.40
CA LEU A 154 1.56 9.82 -4.12
C LEU A 154 0.34 9.27 -4.87
N THR A 155 0.55 8.17 -5.57
CA THR A 155 -0.52 7.36 -6.16
C THR A 155 -0.95 6.28 -5.17
N PHE A 156 -2.21 6.30 -4.79
CA PHE A 156 -2.81 5.26 -3.97
C PHE A 156 -3.51 4.24 -4.85
N VAL A 157 -3.08 2.99 -4.73
CA VAL A 157 -3.68 1.87 -5.44
C VAL A 157 -4.52 1.06 -4.44
N TRP A 158 -5.79 0.88 -4.72
CA TRP A 158 -6.66 0.04 -3.92
C TRP A 158 -6.97 -1.26 -4.67
N GLU A 159 -6.59 -2.39 -4.06
CA GLU A 159 -6.87 -3.73 -4.56
C GLU A 159 -7.96 -4.37 -3.69
N PRO A 160 -9.24 -4.27 -4.08
CA PRO A 160 -10.32 -4.98 -3.41
C PRO A 160 -10.19 -6.48 -3.65
N ARG A 161 -10.64 -7.27 -2.67
CA ARG A 161 -10.79 -8.72 -2.78
C ARG A 161 -12.13 -9.11 -2.18
N GLY A 162 -12.71 -10.23 -2.64
CA GLY A 162 -14.04 -10.67 -2.24
C GLY A 162 -15.13 -10.14 -3.16
N ASP A 163 -16.34 -10.03 -2.65
CA ASP A 163 -17.57 -9.86 -3.46
C ASP A 163 -17.89 -8.39 -3.82
N TRP A 164 -16.86 -7.59 -4.14
CA TRP A 164 -17.05 -6.23 -4.64
C TRP A 164 -17.52 -6.25 -6.10
N LYS A 165 -18.60 -5.53 -6.40
CA LYS A 165 -19.05 -5.32 -7.77
C LYS A 165 -18.11 -4.35 -8.49
N PRO A 166 -17.77 -4.60 -9.76
CA PRO A 166 -16.87 -3.72 -10.53
C PRO A 166 -17.32 -2.27 -10.52
N GLU A 167 -18.63 -2.00 -10.62
CA GLU A 167 -19.21 -0.65 -10.63
C GLU A 167 -18.95 0.07 -9.29
N GLU A 168 -19.13 -0.62 -8.16
CA GLU A 168 -18.88 -0.07 -6.83
C GLU A 168 -17.39 0.26 -6.62
N VAL A 169 -16.50 -0.56 -7.16
CA VAL A 169 -15.05 -0.32 -7.12
C VAL A 169 -14.70 0.91 -7.95
N GLN A 170 -15.22 1.02 -9.17
CA GLN A 170 -14.99 2.15 -10.06
C GLN A 170 -15.49 3.47 -9.45
N GLU A 171 -16.71 3.47 -8.88
CA GLU A 171 -17.28 4.62 -8.21
C GLU A 171 -16.42 5.08 -7.02
N LEU A 172 -16.00 4.16 -6.15
CA LEU A 172 -15.16 4.49 -5.00
C LEU A 172 -13.76 4.95 -5.41
N CYS A 173 -13.16 4.34 -6.43
CA CYS A 173 -11.88 4.78 -6.96
C CYS A 173 -11.96 6.19 -7.54
N ALA A 174 -13.02 6.50 -8.29
CA ALA A 174 -13.24 7.84 -8.84
C ALA A 174 -13.52 8.87 -7.72
N GLU A 175 -14.39 8.53 -6.74
CA GLU A 175 -14.72 9.39 -5.60
C GLU A 175 -13.48 9.75 -4.76
N LEU A 176 -12.58 8.78 -4.56
CA LEU A 176 -11.45 8.89 -3.64
C LEU A 176 -10.11 9.12 -4.34
N ASN A 177 -10.12 9.38 -5.65
CA ASN A 177 -8.90 9.55 -6.45
C ASN A 177 -7.90 8.41 -6.25
N LEU A 178 -8.38 7.16 -6.39
CA LEU A 178 -7.60 5.94 -6.27
C LEU A 178 -7.41 5.28 -7.63
N VAL A 179 -6.30 4.59 -7.79
CA VAL A 179 -6.11 3.66 -8.91
C VAL A 179 -6.62 2.29 -8.48
N GLN A 180 -7.43 1.66 -9.32
CA GLN A 180 -7.85 0.28 -9.08
C GLN A 180 -6.67 -0.66 -9.30
N GLY A 181 -6.35 -1.47 -8.27
CA GLY A 181 -5.44 -2.60 -8.38
C GLY A 181 -6.22 -3.90 -8.56
N GLY A 182 -5.57 -4.91 -9.15
CA GLY A 182 -6.16 -6.22 -9.34
C GLY A 182 -5.22 -7.19 -10.03
N ASP A 183 -5.63 -8.44 -10.10
CA ASP A 183 -4.95 -9.47 -10.89
C ASP A 183 -5.39 -9.33 -12.36
N PRO A 184 -4.47 -8.99 -13.28
CA PRO A 184 -4.82 -8.82 -14.68
C PRO A 184 -5.25 -10.13 -15.37
N PHE A 185 -5.03 -11.28 -14.74
CA PHE A 185 -5.43 -12.59 -15.23
C PHE A 185 -6.69 -13.14 -14.55
N ALA A 186 -7.20 -12.47 -13.50
CA ALA A 186 -8.49 -12.84 -12.94
C ALA A 186 -9.58 -12.49 -13.95
N GLN A 187 -10.44 -13.45 -14.27
CA GLN A 187 -11.64 -13.19 -15.07
C GLN A 187 -12.56 -12.27 -14.25
N THR A 188 -12.85 -11.10 -14.77
CA THR A 188 -13.86 -10.17 -14.25
C THR A 188 -15.25 -10.66 -14.65
#